data_c102d1d9f3e860c68f651c5b0ef48260
#
_entry.id   c102d1d9f3e860c68f651c5b0ef48260
#
_cell.length_a   1.000
_cell.length_b   1.000
_cell.length_c   1.000
_cell.angle_alpha   90.00
_cell.angle_beta   90.00
_cell.angle_gamma   90.00
#
_symmetry.space_group_name_H-M   'P 1'
#
loop_
_entity.id
_entity.type
_entity.pdbx_description
1 polymer ?
#
loop_
_entity_poly.entity_id
_entity_poly.type
_entity_poly.pdbx_seq_one_letter_code
_entity_poly.pdbx_strand_id
1 'polypeptide(L)'
;MPVEENTTIKTIVDQIAVNIGTYNMLNKRYNLDHHYFLVSRFNGINKENGLSNWLKTSEASRSIFRFLTDFNMNARASKLVEIRTFQLNIQQISRNINMQCLEFFDISVSPLTAVCGNSTVANELKELFNYCATPGKFSKSGGFVIGSKVCHCLLPHICPMIDAHHIGISLNRIHADDYFPPGNSWEDYLGYSPHGKLNPSSQGAGRHSWKDDQFLCAIGFYVRIYHEWQKENGDPGMDAFLRLDTINHFSGVPRVIEKALW
;
A
#
# COMPACT_ATOMS: atom_id res chain seq x y z
N MET A 1 -17.47 -6.02 -2.23
CA MET A 1 -17.75 -6.83 -1.01
C MET A 1 -16.46 -7.53 -0.62
N PRO A 2 -16.15 -7.69 0.68
CA PRO A 2 -14.95 -8.44 1.09
C PRO A 2 -15.00 -9.87 0.53
N VAL A 3 -13.84 -10.44 0.22
CA VAL A 3 -13.73 -11.83 -0.22
C VAL A 3 -14.35 -12.78 0.80
N GLU A 4 -14.92 -13.89 0.33
CA GLU A 4 -15.55 -14.91 1.19
C GLU A 4 -14.49 -15.65 2.04
N GLU A 5 -14.93 -16.32 3.10
CA GLU A 5 -14.05 -17.21 3.86
C GLU A 5 -13.52 -18.32 2.97
N ASN A 6 -12.24 -18.66 3.13
CA ASN A 6 -11.51 -19.64 2.33
C ASN A 6 -11.34 -19.28 0.84
N THR A 7 -11.45 -17.99 0.49
CA THR A 7 -11.10 -17.53 -0.87
C THR A 7 -9.63 -17.82 -1.17
N THR A 8 -9.37 -18.45 -2.29
CA THR A 8 -8.01 -18.73 -2.79
C THR A 8 -7.50 -17.59 -3.65
N ILE A 9 -6.18 -17.52 -3.85
CA ILE A 9 -5.56 -16.57 -4.80
C ILE A 9 -6.14 -16.77 -6.19
N LYS A 10 -6.31 -18.01 -6.63
CA LYS A 10 -6.92 -18.30 -7.93
C LYS A 10 -8.29 -17.68 -8.08
N THR A 11 -9.16 -17.82 -7.09
CA THR A 11 -10.50 -17.19 -7.12
C THR A 11 -10.43 -15.67 -7.21
N ILE A 12 -9.46 -15.04 -6.53
CA ILE A 12 -9.22 -13.60 -6.63
C ILE A 12 -8.81 -13.21 -8.04
N VAL A 13 -7.88 -13.96 -8.62
CA VAL A 13 -7.36 -13.71 -9.99
C VAL A 13 -8.46 -13.88 -11.02
N ASP A 14 -9.26 -14.96 -10.93
CA ASP A 14 -10.37 -15.23 -11.84
C ASP A 14 -11.42 -14.10 -11.85
N GLN A 15 -11.58 -13.39 -10.75
CA GLN A 15 -12.58 -12.33 -10.57
C GLN A 15 -12.02 -10.91 -10.63
N ILE A 16 -10.71 -10.75 -10.78
CA ILE A 16 -10.03 -9.46 -10.60
C ILE A 16 -10.61 -8.34 -11.46
N ALA A 17 -10.82 -8.56 -12.74
CA ALA A 17 -11.35 -7.57 -13.67
C ALA A 17 -12.80 -7.18 -13.34
N VAL A 18 -13.64 -8.16 -12.98
CA VAL A 18 -15.04 -7.94 -12.58
C VAL A 18 -15.12 -7.11 -11.31
N ASN A 19 -14.31 -7.45 -10.32
CA ASN A 19 -14.29 -6.76 -9.04
C ASN A 19 -13.79 -5.31 -9.20
N ILE A 20 -12.75 -5.08 -10.00
CA ILE A 20 -12.27 -3.73 -10.32
C ILE A 20 -13.36 -2.91 -11.02
N GLY A 21 -14.05 -3.49 -11.99
CA GLY A 21 -15.18 -2.85 -12.67
C GLY A 21 -16.28 -2.45 -11.70
N THR A 22 -16.64 -3.35 -10.79
CA THR A 22 -17.63 -3.11 -9.73
C THR A 22 -17.18 -2.00 -8.79
N TYR A 23 -15.94 -2.04 -8.31
CA TYR A 23 -15.38 -0.97 -7.49
C TYR A 23 -15.46 0.39 -8.19
N ASN A 24 -15.01 0.46 -9.44
CA ASN A 24 -15.00 1.68 -10.22
C ASN A 24 -16.39 2.28 -10.43
N MET A 25 -17.41 1.42 -10.59
CA MET A 25 -18.79 1.84 -10.70
C MET A 25 -19.34 2.42 -9.39
N LEU A 26 -19.03 1.79 -8.26
CA LEU A 26 -19.59 2.15 -6.95
C LEU A 26 -18.81 3.28 -6.26
N ASN A 27 -17.51 3.43 -6.54
CA ASN A 27 -16.60 4.32 -5.81
C ASN A 27 -15.94 5.37 -6.70
N LYS A 28 -16.69 6.00 -7.61
CA LYS A 28 -16.19 7.00 -8.58
C LYS A 28 -15.39 8.13 -7.93
N ARG A 29 -15.83 8.61 -6.76
CA ARG A 29 -15.14 9.67 -6.03
C ARG A 29 -13.70 9.31 -5.69
N TYR A 30 -13.49 8.16 -5.07
CA TYR A 30 -12.16 7.73 -4.63
C TYR A 30 -11.20 7.43 -5.78
N ASN A 31 -11.73 7.07 -6.94
CA ASN A 31 -10.92 6.90 -8.14
C ASN A 31 -10.37 8.23 -8.66
N LEU A 32 -11.22 9.26 -8.73
CA LEU A 32 -10.84 10.60 -9.22
C LEU A 32 -9.82 11.26 -8.28
N ASP A 33 -10.05 11.19 -6.98
CA ASP A 33 -9.16 11.76 -5.96
C ASP A 33 -7.76 11.11 -6.02
N HIS A 34 -7.70 9.80 -6.17
CA HIS A 34 -6.44 9.07 -6.30
C HIS A 34 -5.69 9.46 -7.59
N HIS A 35 -6.39 9.56 -8.71
CA HIS A 35 -5.81 10.00 -9.97
C HIS A 35 -5.25 11.42 -9.86
N TYR A 36 -6.01 12.34 -9.30
CA TYR A 36 -5.58 13.72 -9.09
C TYR A 36 -4.31 13.80 -8.22
N PHE A 37 -4.26 13.05 -7.13
CA PHE A 37 -3.07 12.98 -6.28
C PHE A 37 -1.84 12.50 -7.05
N LEU A 38 -1.96 11.42 -7.82
CA LEU A 38 -0.84 10.88 -8.59
C LEU A 38 -0.36 11.86 -9.66
N VAL A 39 -1.27 12.48 -10.38
CA VAL A 39 -0.93 13.50 -11.39
C VAL A 39 -0.21 14.69 -10.73
N SER A 40 -0.70 15.18 -9.61
CA SER A 40 -0.07 16.27 -8.87
C SER A 40 1.33 15.88 -8.41
N ARG A 41 1.51 14.65 -7.91
CA ARG A 41 2.81 14.12 -7.52
C ARG A 41 3.78 14.05 -8.70
N PHE A 42 3.37 13.48 -9.83
CA PHE A 42 4.23 13.39 -11.01
C PHE A 42 4.62 14.75 -11.58
N ASN A 43 3.72 15.72 -11.53
CA ASN A 43 4.01 17.10 -11.93
C ASN A 43 4.96 17.80 -10.96
N GLY A 44 4.92 17.47 -9.67
CA GLY A 44 5.79 18.01 -8.63
C GLY A 44 7.18 17.38 -8.55
N ILE A 45 7.33 16.14 -9.06
CA ILE A 45 8.63 15.46 -9.11
C ILE A 45 9.32 15.88 -10.41
N ASN A 46 10.24 16.83 -10.32
CA ASN A 46 11.19 17.05 -11.38
C ASN A 46 12.13 15.83 -11.46
N LYS A 47 12.29 15.24 -12.64
CA LYS A 47 13.11 14.02 -12.88
C LYS A 47 14.54 14.13 -12.33
N GLU A 48 15.06 15.35 -12.18
CA GLU A 48 16.39 15.60 -11.63
C GLU A 48 16.46 15.59 -10.09
N ASN A 49 15.33 15.76 -9.40
CA ASN A 49 15.32 15.99 -7.95
C ASN A 49 14.81 14.81 -7.10
N GLY A 50 14.11 13.86 -7.70
CA GLY A 50 13.59 12.68 -7.01
C GLY A 50 12.57 12.95 -5.90
N LEU A 51 12.02 11.87 -5.35
CA LEU A 51 11.00 11.89 -4.32
C LEU A 51 11.47 12.60 -3.04
N SER A 52 12.69 12.36 -2.60
CA SER A 52 13.24 12.98 -1.38
C SER A 52 13.23 14.50 -1.40
N ASN A 53 13.49 15.13 -2.55
CA ASN A 53 13.45 16.57 -2.68
C ASN A 53 12.04 17.11 -2.82
N TRP A 54 11.15 16.38 -3.51
CA TRP A 54 9.73 16.74 -3.57
C TRP A 54 9.09 16.75 -2.17
N LEU A 55 9.42 15.79 -1.30
CA LEU A 55 8.90 15.72 0.07
C LEU A 55 9.29 16.94 0.94
N LYS A 56 10.33 17.67 0.58
CA LYS A 56 10.72 18.92 1.28
C LYS A 56 9.83 20.11 0.90
N THR A 57 9.03 19.98 -0.15
CA THR A 57 8.18 21.08 -0.64
C THR A 57 6.87 21.19 0.14
N SER A 58 6.29 22.38 0.17
CA SER A 58 4.95 22.59 0.74
C SER A 58 3.86 21.97 -0.14
N GLU A 59 4.12 21.77 -1.42
CA GLU A 59 3.20 21.13 -2.36
C GLU A 59 3.00 19.65 -2.02
N ALA A 60 4.07 18.91 -1.76
CA ALA A 60 3.99 17.51 -1.33
C ALA A 60 3.07 17.34 -0.13
N SER A 61 3.30 18.13 0.91
CA SER A 61 2.52 18.07 2.14
C SER A 61 1.05 18.39 1.91
N ARG A 62 0.74 19.42 1.12
CA ARG A 62 -0.63 19.82 0.80
C ARG A 62 -1.35 18.76 -0.03
N SER A 63 -0.68 18.19 -1.03
CA SER A 63 -1.23 17.16 -1.90
C SER A 63 -1.58 15.91 -1.10
N ILE A 64 -0.66 15.43 -0.25
CA ILE A 64 -0.90 14.25 0.60
C ILE A 64 -2.01 14.55 1.63
N PHE A 65 -1.98 15.72 2.27
CA PHE A 65 -3.00 16.11 3.24
C PHE A 65 -4.39 16.17 2.60
N ARG A 66 -4.50 16.76 1.41
CA ARG A 66 -5.74 16.81 0.65
C ARG A 66 -6.24 15.41 0.30
N PHE A 67 -5.38 14.55 -0.24
CA PHE A 67 -5.71 13.17 -0.55
C PHE A 67 -6.30 12.44 0.67
N LEU A 68 -5.65 12.53 1.83
CA LEU A 68 -6.13 11.91 3.06
C LEU A 68 -7.47 12.49 3.52
N THR A 69 -7.69 13.79 3.33
CA THR A 69 -8.97 14.45 3.63
C THR A 69 -10.08 13.93 2.71
N ASP A 70 -9.80 13.80 1.42
CA ASP A 70 -10.74 13.28 0.43
C ASP A 70 -11.08 11.81 0.70
N PHE A 71 -10.15 11.04 1.26
CA PHE A 71 -10.40 9.70 1.81
C PHE A 71 -11.04 9.69 3.19
N ASN A 72 -11.63 10.81 3.58
CA ASN A 72 -12.46 10.96 4.80
C ASN A 72 -11.71 10.72 6.12
N MET A 73 -10.37 10.94 6.15
CA MET A 73 -9.58 10.73 7.36
C MET A 73 -9.91 11.74 8.48
N ASN A 74 -10.51 12.89 8.13
CA ASN A 74 -10.95 13.89 9.13
C ASN A 74 -12.34 13.62 9.75
N ALA A 75 -13.15 12.75 9.13
CA ALA A 75 -14.53 12.50 9.58
C ALA A 75 -14.64 11.43 10.66
N ARG A 76 -13.54 10.75 10.99
CA ARG A 76 -13.49 9.66 11.97
C ARG A 76 -12.65 10.05 13.19
N ALA A 77 -12.63 9.18 14.20
CA ALA A 77 -11.87 9.39 15.43
C ALA A 77 -10.37 9.70 15.23
N SER A 78 -9.79 9.25 14.10
CA SER A 78 -8.40 9.54 13.72
C SER A 78 -8.30 10.85 12.94
N LYS A 79 -8.56 11.97 13.58
CA LYS A 79 -8.38 13.30 12.97
C LYS A 79 -6.93 13.51 12.55
N LEU A 80 -6.72 14.07 11.35
CA LEU A 80 -5.40 14.51 10.91
C LEU A 80 -4.83 15.55 11.89
N VAL A 81 -3.51 15.60 12.00
CA VAL A 81 -2.83 16.68 12.71
C VAL A 81 -2.94 17.98 11.90
N GLU A 82 -2.60 19.10 12.52
CA GLU A 82 -2.56 20.39 11.82
C GLU A 82 -1.58 20.36 10.66
N ILE A 83 -1.88 21.08 9.58
CA ILE A 83 -1.10 21.07 8.33
C ILE A 83 0.38 21.44 8.55
N ARG A 84 0.68 22.31 9.50
CA ARG A 84 2.07 22.65 9.86
C ARG A 84 2.83 21.44 10.41
N THR A 85 2.23 20.75 11.38
CA THR A 85 2.80 19.53 11.97
C THR A 85 2.92 18.44 10.90
N PHE A 86 1.90 18.29 10.06
CA PHE A 86 1.91 17.35 8.95
C PHE A 86 3.09 17.62 8.00
N GLN A 87 3.30 18.87 7.60
CA GLN A 87 4.41 19.28 6.73
C GLN A 87 5.77 18.96 7.33
N LEU A 88 5.99 19.29 8.59
CA LEU A 88 7.24 18.97 9.28
C LEU A 88 7.51 17.45 9.30
N ASN A 89 6.47 16.64 9.53
CA ASN A 89 6.60 15.19 9.55
C ASN A 89 6.87 14.59 8.16
N ILE A 90 6.26 15.12 7.10
CA ILE A 90 6.62 14.75 5.71
C ILE A 90 8.10 15.05 5.42
N GLN A 91 8.59 16.22 5.81
CA GLN A 91 9.99 16.59 5.61
C GLN A 91 10.96 15.71 6.42
N GLN A 92 10.57 15.22 7.59
CA GLN A 92 11.38 14.31 8.39
C GLN A 92 11.54 12.93 7.75
N ILE A 93 10.55 12.44 7.00
CA ILE A 93 10.66 11.19 6.25
C ILE A 93 11.87 11.24 5.31
N SER A 94 12.03 12.31 4.54
CA SER A 94 13.15 12.42 3.59
C SER A 94 14.54 12.49 4.23
N ARG A 95 14.61 12.67 5.56
CA ARG A 95 15.89 12.70 6.30
C ARG A 95 16.22 11.37 6.96
N ASN A 96 15.20 10.61 7.33
CA ASN A 96 15.36 9.42 8.17
C ASN A 96 15.19 8.11 7.39
N ILE A 97 14.51 8.16 6.23
CA ILE A 97 14.21 6.98 5.42
C ILE A 97 14.94 7.10 4.07
N ASN A 98 15.49 6.02 3.58
CA ASN A 98 16.16 5.99 2.27
C ASN A 98 15.12 5.97 1.12
N MET A 99 14.43 7.11 0.96
CA MET A 99 13.39 7.26 -0.04
C MET A 99 13.90 7.07 -1.47
N GLN A 100 15.17 7.38 -1.74
CA GLN A 100 15.76 7.19 -3.07
C GLN A 100 15.82 5.71 -3.46
N CYS A 101 16.18 4.84 -2.52
CA CYS A 101 16.17 3.41 -2.76
C CYS A 101 14.76 2.88 -3.00
N LEU A 102 13.80 3.31 -2.18
CA LEU A 102 12.41 2.86 -2.29
C LEU A 102 11.69 3.40 -3.53
N GLU A 103 12.04 4.60 -4.01
CA GLU A 103 11.40 5.24 -5.17
C GLU A 103 11.53 4.40 -6.45
N PHE A 104 12.65 3.71 -6.62
CA PHE A 104 12.93 2.92 -7.83
C PHE A 104 12.81 1.41 -7.59
N PHE A 105 12.36 1.01 -6.42
CA PHE A 105 12.23 -0.42 -6.10
C PHE A 105 11.01 -1.02 -6.80
N ASP A 106 11.24 -2.11 -7.53
CA ASP A 106 10.18 -2.85 -8.20
C ASP A 106 9.84 -4.12 -7.41
N ILE A 107 8.70 -4.09 -6.72
CA ILE A 107 8.20 -5.23 -5.94
C ILE A 107 7.82 -6.44 -6.79
N SER A 108 7.66 -6.26 -8.09
CA SER A 108 7.26 -7.35 -8.98
C SER A 108 8.42 -8.28 -9.36
N VAL A 109 9.65 -7.81 -9.21
CA VAL A 109 10.85 -8.56 -9.60
C VAL A 109 11.85 -8.80 -8.48
N SER A 110 11.76 -8.03 -7.39
CA SER A 110 12.76 -8.06 -6.32
C SER A 110 12.13 -8.36 -4.95
N PRO A 111 12.75 -9.23 -4.13
CA PRO A 111 12.29 -9.49 -2.79
C PRO A 111 12.54 -8.29 -1.86
N LEU A 112 11.77 -8.15 -0.79
CA LEU A 112 11.94 -7.08 0.20
C LEU A 112 13.24 -7.24 1.02
N THR A 113 13.90 -8.40 0.95
CA THR A 113 15.25 -8.62 1.48
C THR A 113 16.36 -7.93 0.68
N ALA A 114 16.05 -7.38 -0.50
CA ALA A 114 17.03 -6.67 -1.32
C ALA A 114 17.71 -5.53 -0.54
N VAL A 115 18.99 -5.32 -0.83
CA VAL A 115 19.82 -4.30 -0.18
C VAL A 115 19.34 -2.90 -0.54
N CYS A 116 19.23 -2.06 0.48
CA CYS A 116 18.80 -0.67 0.38
C CYS A 116 19.77 0.21 1.21
N GLY A 117 20.86 0.64 0.61
CA GLY A 117 21.94 1.33 1.31
C GLY A 117 22.64 0.40 2.32
N ASN A 118 22.57 0.76 3.61
CA ASN A 118 23.12 -0.04 4.72
C ASN A 118 22.06 -0.95 5.38
N SER A 119 20.90 -1.08 4.78
CA SER A 119 19.74 -1.78 5.31
C SER A 119 19.13 -2.70 4.25
N THR A 120 17.91 -3.15 4.44
CA THR A 120 17.07 -3.84 3.43
C THR A 120 15.83 -3.02 3.12
N VAL A 121 15.21 -3.28 1.97
CA VAL A 121 13.94 -2.66 1.60
C VAL A 121 12.87 -2.94 2.67
N ALA A 122 12.82 -4.17 3.21
CA ALA A 122 11.90 -4.51 4.29
C ALA A 122 12.07 -3.61 5.52
N ASN A 123 13.31 -3.38 5.95
CA ASN A 123 13.58 -2.53 7.12
C ASN A 123 13.23 -1.06 6.86
N GLU A 124 13.58 -0.52 5.70
CA GLU A 124 13.21 0.85 5.34
C GLU A 124 11.68 1.03 5.27
N LEU A 125 10.95 0.04 4.74
CA LEU A 125 9.48 0.05 4.73
C LEU A 125 8.87 -0.08 6.13
N LYS A 126 9.46 -0.89 7.01
CA LYS A 126 9.05 -0.99 8.43
C LYS A 126 9.22 0.35 9.14
N GLU A 127 10.37 0.97 9.00
CA GLU A 127 10.64 2.27 9.60
C GLU A 127 9.69 3.35 9.08
N LEU A 128 9.48 3.38 7.76
CA LEU A 128 8.51 4.28 7.14
C LEU A 128 7.10 4.07 7.69
N PHE A 129 6.63 2.82 7.70
CA PHE A 129 5.30 2.50 8.20
C PHE A 129 5.14 2.86 9.68
N ASN A 130 6.09 2.47 10.53
CA ASN A 130 6.08 2.77 11.97
C ASN A 130 6.08 4.28 12.22
N TYR A 131 6.88 5.03 11.48
CA TYR A 131 6.87 6.49 11.56
C TYR A 131 5.48 7.05 11.18
N CYS A 132 4.90 6.59 10.08
CA CYS A 132 3.61 7.05 9.60
C CYS A 132 2.44 6.65 10.50
N ALA A 133 2.51 5.49 11.16
CA ALA A 133 1.49 4.97 12.06
C ALA A 133 1.56 5.56 13.48
N THR A 134 2.64 6.25 13.83
CA THR A 134 2.85 6.81 15.19
C THR A 134 1.83 7.91 15.50
N PRO A 135 1.17 7.88 16.68
CA PRO A 135 0.27 8.94 17.13
C PRO A 135 0.94 10.32 17.11
N GLY A 136 0.19 11.33 16.67
CA GLY A 136 0.67 12.71 16.59
C GLY A 136 1.55 13.03 15.37
N LYS A 137 1.91 12.04 14.55
CA LYS A 137 2.66 12.30 13.31
C LYS A 137 1.73 12.79 12.20
N PHE A 138 0.83 11.97 11.72
CA PHE A 138 -0.10 12.31 10.62
C PHE A 138 -1.55 12.34 11.07
N SER A 139 -1.90 11.63 12.13
CA SER A 139 -3.17 11.78 12.82
C SER A 139 -2.98 11.81 14.33
N LYS A 140 -3.99 12.32 15.04
CA LYS A 140 -3.93 12.44 16.51
C LYS A 140 -3.79 11.08 17.19
N SER A 141 -4.49 10.07 16.70
CA SER A 141 -4.50 8.71 17.27
C SER A 141 -3.44 7.78 16.66
N GLY A 142 -2.86 8.13 15.50
CA GLY A 142 -2.00 7.21 14.76
C GLY A 142 -2.76 5.97 14.27
N GLY A 143 -2.01 4.88 14.08
CA GLY A 143 -2.53 3.55 13.78
C GLY A 143 -2.34 3.10 12.34
N PHE A 144 -2.72 1.84 12.10
CA PHE A 144 -2.42 1.12 10.86
C PHE A 144 -3.01 1.79 9.60
N VAL A 145 -4.28 2.21 9.66
CA VAL A 145 -4.98 2.77 8.49
C VAL A 145 -4.34 4.06 8.00
N ILE A 146 -3.98 4.97 8.91
CA ILE A 146 -3.30 6.21 8.52
C ILE A 146 -1.88 5.92 8.06
N GLY A 147 -1.17 5.03 8.74
CA GLY A 147 0.19 4.61 8.34
C GLY A 147 0.21 4.07 6.91
N SER A 148 -0.62 3.08 6.59
CA SER A 148 -0.70 2.50 5.26
C SER A 148 -1.08 3.52 4.17
N LYS A 149 -2.03 4.43 4.45
CA LYS A 149 -2.44 5.46 3.50
C LYS A 149 -1.36 6.49 3.24
N VAL A 150 -0.63 6.93 4.26
CA VAL A 150 0.52 7.84 4.07
C VAL A 150 1.61 7.12 3.27
N CYS A 151 1.97 5.88 3.64
CA CYS A 151 2.93 5.09 2.87
C CYS A 151 2.53 4.95 1.39
N HIS A 152 1.26 4.66 1.13
CA HIS A 152 0.75 4.60 -0.25
C HIS A 152 0.89 5.93 -0.98
N CYS A 153 0.59 7.05 -0.33
CA CYS A 153 0.78 8.38 -0.94
C CYS A 153 2.24 8.65 -1.33
N LEU A 154 3.18 8.09 -0.59
CA LEU A 154 4.62 8.24 -0.85
C LEU A 154 5.12 7.25 -1.90
N LEU A 155 4.68 6.01 -1.82
CA LEU A 155 5.17 4.86 -2.61
C LEU A 155 3.98 4.04 -3.13
N PRO A 156 3.14 4.58 -4.03
CA PRO A 156 1.93 3.90 -4.50
C PRO A 156 2.21 2.63 -5.30
N HIS A 157 3.41 2.48 -5.84
CA HIS A 157 3.86 1.30 -6.57
C HIS A 157 4.30 0.15 -5.64
N ILE A 158 4.54 0.43 -4.35
CA ILE A 158 4.94 -0.56 -3.35
C ILE A 158 3.88 -0.76 -2.28
N CYS A 159 3.37 0.34 -1.72
CA CYS A 159 2.60 0.34 -0.48
C CYS A 159 1.10 0.25 -0.73
N PRO A 160 0.39 -0.71 -0.13
CA PRO A 160 -1.06 -0.78 -0.17
C PRO A 160 -1.73 0.28 0.72
N MET A 161 -2.93 0.72 0.33
CA MET A 161 -3.86 1.42 1.21
C MET A 161 -4.78 0.41 1.89
N ILE A 162 -4.59 0.15 3.15
CA ILE A 162 -5.38 -0.84 3.87
C ILE A 162 -6.39 -0.14 4.75
N ASP A 163 -7.67 -0.32 4.47
CA ASP A 163 -8.74 0.06 5.38
C ASP A 163 -9.17 -1.13 6.25
N ALA A 164 -9.82 -0.82 7.39
CA ALA A 164 -10.18 -1.84 8.36
C ALA A 164 -11.41 -2.69 7.96
N HIS A 165 -12.27 -2.19 7.07
CA HIS A 165 -13.58 -2.78 6.80
C HIS A 165 -13.60 -3.68 5.56
N HIS A 166 -12.89 -3.32 4.51
CA HIS A 166 -12.89 -4.05 3.25
C HIS A 166 -11.59 -4.85 3.10
N ILE A 167 -10.49 -4.16 2.90
CA ILE A 167 -9.20 -4.81 2.66
C ILE A 167 -8.72 -5.59 3.90
N GLY A 168 -8.86 -5.00 5.10
CA GLY A 168 -8.47 -5.66 6.34
C GLY A 168 -9.26 -6.94 6.59
N ILE A 169 -10.58 -6.97 6.31
CA ILE A 169 -11.39 -8.18 6.41
C ILE A 169 -10.97 -9.19 5.36
N SER A 170 -10.75 -8.77 4.12
CA SER A 170 -10.30 -9.67 3.06
C SER A 170 -8.97 -10.32 3.41
N LEU A 171 -7.96 -9.56 3.81
CA LEU A 171 -6.66 -10.08 4.24
C LEU A 171 -6.76 -11.03 5.44
N ASN A 172 -7.76 -10.83 6.32
CA ASN A 172 -7.99 -11.66 7.51
C ASN A 172 -8.50 -13.07 7.19
N ARG A 173 -9.14 -13.24 6.05
CA ARG A 173 -9.71 -14.51 5.59
C ARG A 173 -8.72 -15.40 4.87
N ILE A 174 -7.53 -14.90 4.67
CA ILE A 174 -6.49 -15.49 3.87
C ILE A 174 -5.34 -15.98 4.77
N HIS A 175 -4.84 -17.19 4.56
CA HIS A 175 -3.71 -17.77 5.29
C HIS A 175 -2.37 -17.39 4.62
N ALA A 176 -1.37 -17.05 5.43
CA ALA A 176 -0.05 -16.68 4.92
C ALA A 176 0.64 -17.84 4.16
N ASP A 177 0.42 -19.07 4.64
CA ASP A 177 1.06 -20.26 4.06
C ASP A 177 0.58 -20.61 2.65
N ASP A 178 -0.60 -20.11 2.26
CA ASP A 178 -1.20 -20.38 0.94
C ASP A 178 -0.63 -19.48 -0.18
N TYR A 179 0.33 -18.60 0.12
CA TYR A 179 0.53 -17.41 -0.71
C TYR A 179 1.84 -17.26 -1.44
N PHE A 180 2.77 -18.19 -1.33
CA PHE A 180 4.03 -18.03 -2.06
C PHE A 180 4.10 -18.86 -3.33
N PRO A 181 4.79 -18.35 -4.40
CA PRO A 181 5.04 -19.12 -5.61
C PRO A 181 5.85 -20.36 -5.26
N PRO A 182 5.64 -21.49 -5.95
CA PRO A 182 6.51 -22.65 -5.83
C PRO A 182 7.97 -22.24 -6.03
N GLY A 183 8.82 -22.56 -5.07
CA GLY A 183 10.24 -22.28 -5.11
C GLY A 183 10.71 -21.00 -4.39
N ASN A 184 9.79 -20.17 -3.92
CA ASN A 184 10.09 -19.02 -3.06
C ASN A 184 9.48 -19.23 -1.69
N SER A 185 10.16 -18.75 -0.65
CA SER A 185 9.67 -18.78 0.72
C SER A 185 9.41 -17.37 1.24
N TRP A 186 8.66 -17.26 2.33
CA TRP A 186 8.53 -16.00 3.05
C TRP A 186 9.88 -15.50 3.58
N GLU A 187 10.76 -16.43 4.00
CA GLU A 187 12.12 -16.09 4.39
C GLU A 187 12.91 -15.44 3.28
N ASP A 188 12.81 -15.96 2.05
CA ASP A 188 13.50 -15.37 0.90
C ASP A 188 12.98 -13.97 0.57
N TYR A 189 11.67 -13.76 0.73
CA TYR A 189 11.01 -12.51 0.36
C TYR A 189 11.07 -11.45 1.46
N LEU A 190 10.80 -11.82 2.71
CA LEU A 190 10.71 -10.90 3.86
C LEU A 190 11.92 -10.96 4.79
N GLY A 191 12.73 -12.03 4.74
CA GLY A 191 13.77 -12.32 5.71
C GLY A 191 13.26 -13.04 6.97
N TYR A 192 11.98 -13.40 7.03
CA TYR A 192 11.35 -14.18 8.10
C TYR A 192 10.07 -14.86 7.60
N SER A 193 9.63 -15.93 8.28
CA SER A 193 8.36 -16.59 7.98
C SER A 193 7.24 -16.00 8.84
N PRO A 194 6.21 -15.38 8.25
CA PRO A 194 5.05 -14.95 9.00
C PRO A 194 4.21 -16.18 9.40
N HIS A 195 3.83 -16.25 10.66
CA HIS A 195 2.98 -17.35 11.15
C HIS A 195 1.52 -16.91 11.25
N GLY A 196 0.62 -17.73 10.73
CA GLY A 196 -0.82 -17.56 10.86
C GLY A 196 -1.46 -16.60 9.85
N LYS A 197 -2.65 -16.13 10.17
CA LYS A 197 -3.41 -15.21 9.32
C LYS A 197 -2.75 -13.84 9.24
N LEU A 198 -2.84 -13.17 8.10
CA LEU A 198 -2.31 -11.84 7.88
C LEU A 198 -2.87 -10.77 8.82
N ASN A 199 -4.00 -11.02 9.44
CA ASN A 199 -4.54 -10.19 10.50
C ASN A 199 -4.66 -11.00 11.81
N PRO A 200 -3.93 -10.66 12.87
CA PRO A 200 -3.99 -11.35 14.15
C PRO A 200 -5.23 -11.01 14.96
N SER A 201 -5.96 -9.96 14.62
CA SER A 201 -7.10 -9.51 15.43
C SER A 201 -8.44 -10.05 14.94
N SER A 202 -8.52 -11.35 14.67
CA SER A 202 -9.80 -12.02 14.38
C SER A 202 -10.82 -11.90 15.53
N GLN A 203 -10.46 -11.35 16.67
CA GLN A 203 -11.28 -11.25 17.86
C GLN A 203 -11.59 -9.83 18.27
N GLY A 204 -12.08 -8.99 17.39
CA GLY A 204 -12.69 -7.71 17.80
C GLY A 204 -11.85 -6.78 18.69
N ALA A 205 -10.65 -7.19 19.01
CA ALA A 205 -9.70 -6.41 19.76
C ALA A 205 -9.17 -5.33 18.86
N GLY A 206 -9.76 -4.22 18.97
CA GLY A 206 -9.30 -2.90 18.67
C GLY A 206 -8.35 -2.74 17.50
N ARG A 207 -8.76 -1.94 16.64
CA ARG A 207 -8.17 -1.16 15.55
C ARG A 207 -6.65 -0.84 15.63
N HIS A 208 -5.90 -1.41 16.59
CA HIS A 208 -4.54 -1.00 16.94
C HIS A 208 -3.50 -2.12 16.94
N SER A 209 -3.87 -3.33 16.54
CA SER A 209 -2.97 -4.49 16.65
C SER A 209 -2.20 -4.86 15.38
N TRP A 210 -2.44 -4.19 14.27
CA TRP A 210 -1.64 -4.39 13.07
C TRP A 210 -0.26 -3.80 13.26
N LYS A 211 0.74 -4.63 13.02
CA LYS A 211 2.16 -4.27 13.12
C LYS A 211 2.76 -4.09 11.73
N ASP A 212 3.95 -3.55 11.70
CA ASP A 212 4.79 -3.40 10.52
C ASP A 212 4.99 -4.71 9.74
N ASP A 213 5.18 -5.83 10.44
CA ASP A 213 5.30 -7.15 9.81
C ASP A 213 4.07 -7.52 8.97
N GLN A 214 2.89 -7.20 9.45
CA GLN A 214 1.65 -7.45 8.71
C GLN A 214 1.48 -6.53 7.51
N PHE A 215 2.01 -5.33 7.60
CA PHE A 215 2.08 -4.43 6.45
C PHE A 215 2.97 -5.00 5.35
N LEU A 216 4.14 -5.54 5.70
CA LEU A 216 5.01 -6.20 4.74
C LEU A 216 4.41 -7.48 4.18
N CYS A 217 3.73 -8.28 5.01
CA CYS A 217 3.00 -9.46 4.53
C CYS A 217 1.91 -9.10 3.52
N ALA A 218 1.20 -7.98 3.73
CA ALA A 218 0.21 -7.49 2.76
C ALA A 218 0.85 -7.12 1.42
N ILE A 219 2.05 -6.50 1.44
CA ILE A 219 2.81 -6.22 0.21
C ILE A 219 3.14 -7.54 -0.51
N GLY A 220 3.72 -8.51 0.20
CA GLY A 220 4.06 -9.81 -0.38
C GLY A 220 2.85 -10.54 -0.96
N PHE A 221 1.71 -10.46 -0.28
CA PHE A 221 0.46 -11.02 -0.76
C PHE A 221 -0.02 -10.36 -2.06
N TYR A 222 0.09 -9.05 -2.19
CA TYR A 222 -0.27 -8.35 -3.42
C TYR A 222 0.63 -8.75 -4.59
N VAL A 223 1.92 -8.86 -4.32
CA VAL A 223 2.88 -9.38 -5.31
C VAL A 223 2.51 -10.80 -5.76
N ARG A 224 2.08 -11.65 -4.83
CA ARG A 224 1.64 -13.01 -5.15
C ARG A 224 0.41 -13.04 -6.07
N ILE A 225 -0.59 -12.21 -5.80
CA ILE A 225 -1.78 -12.10 -6.69
C ILE A 225 -1.34 -11.66 -8.09
N TYR A 226 -0.45 -10.68 -8.18
CA TYR A 226 0.07 -10.21 -9.46
C TYR A 226 0.77 -11.32 -10.25
N HIS A 227 1.67 -12.08 -9.62
CA HIS A 227 2.38 -13.18 -10.28
C HIS A 227 1.46 -14.31 -10.70
N GLU A 228 0.47 -14.68 -9.89
CA GLU A 228 -0.50 -15.69 -10.29
C GLU A 228 -1.33 -15.22 -11.48
N TRP A 229 -1.73 -13.96 -11.51
CA TRP A 229 -2.42 -13.38 -12.65
C TRP A 229 -1.54 -13.42 -13.91
N GLN A 230 -0.26 -13.07 -13.82
CA GLN A 230 0.68 -13.16 -14.94
C GLN A 230 0.74 -14.59 -15.48
N LYS A 231 0.95 -15.54 -14.60
CA LYS A 231 1.05 -16.96 -14.95
C LYS A 231 -0.21 -17.45 -15.68
N GLU A 232 -1.39 -17.12 -15.19
CA GLU A 232 -2.66 -17.55 -15.80
C GLU A 232 -2.94 -16.87 -17.15
N ASN A 233 -2.39 -15.68 -17.39
CA ASN A 233 -2.60 -14.91 -18.61
C ASN A 233 -1.44 -14.97 -19.61
N GLY A 234 -0.45 -15.85 -19.38
CA GLY A 234 0.67 -16.03 -20.32
C GLY A 234 1.72 -14.93 -20.26
N ASP A 235 1.93 -14.35 -19.08
CA ASP A 235 2.93 -13.33 -18.78
C ASP A 235 2.83 -12.05 -19.64
N PRO A 236 1.69 -11.37 -19.67
CA PRO A 236 1.45 -10.20 -20.53
C PRO A 236 2.18 -8.93 -20.06
N GLY A 237 2.92 -9.00 -18.93
CA GLY A 237 3.66 -7.90 -18.34
C GLY A 237 2.85 -6.94 -17.47
N MET A 238 3.57 -6.04 -16.79
CA MET A 238 3.02 -5.10 -15.82
C MET A 238 1.98 -4.15 -16.43
N ASP A 239 2.24 -3.60 -17.60
CA ASP A 239 1.33 -2.65 -18.25
C ASP A 239 -0.05 -3.25 -18.52
N ALA A 240 -0.12 -4.53 -18.89
CA ALA A 240 -1.38 -5.21 -19.11
C ALA A 240 -2.14 -5.39 -17.80
N PHE A 241 -1.45 -5.70 -16.71
CA PHE A 241 -2.05 -5.78 -15.39
C PHE A 241 -2.62 -4.44 -14.91
N LEU A 242 -1.86 -3.36 -15.06
CA LEU A 242 -2.31 -2.03 -14.66
C LEU A 242 -3.52 -1.55 -15.47
N ARG A 243 -3.65 -1.96 -16.72
CA ARG A 243 -4.80 -1.64 -17.59
C ARG A 243 -6.09 -2.36 -17.20
N LEU A 244 -6.06 -3.32 -16.27
CA LEU A 244 -7.28 -3.86 -15.66
C LEU A 244 -8.07 -2.76 -14.95
N ASP A 245 -7.38 -1.76 -14.41
CA ASP A 245 -8.03 -0.55 -13.90
C ASP A 245 -8.17 0.49 -15.02
N THR A 246 -9.29 0.46 -15.73
CA THR A 246 -9.57 1.33 -16.88
C THR A 246 -9.68 2.82 -16.52
N ILE A 247 -9.83 3.14 -15.24
CA ILE A 247 -9.98 4.54 -14.79
C ILE A 247 -8.63 5.08 -14.28
N ASN A 248 -7.79 4.24 -13.67
CA ASN A 248 -6.62 4.71 -12.94
C ASN A 248 -5.41 3.78 -13.09
N HIS A 249 -4.98 3.54 -14.32
CA HIS A 249 -3.84 2.69 -14.65
C HIS A 249 -2.45 3.26 -14.23
N PHE A 250 -2.41 4.43 -13.58
CA PHE A 250 -1.17 5.01 -13.04
C PHE A 250 -0.88 4.61 -11.59
N SER A 251 -1.74 3.81 -10.97
CA SER A 251 -1.69 3.62 -9.52
C SER A 251 -0.75 2.52 -9.02
N GLY A 252 -0.15 1.73 -9.90
CA GLY A 252 0.69 0.59 -9.50
C GLY A 252 -0.11 -0.63 -9.04
N VAL A 253 0.61 -1.76 -8.88
CA VAL A 253 0.05 -3.07 -8.51
C VAL A 253 -0.81 -3.03 -7.24
N PRO A 254 -0.37 -2.39 -6.14
CA PRO A 254 -1.18 -2.38 -4.92
C PRO A 254 -2.59 -1.83 -5.14
N ARG A 255 -2.74 -0.78 -5.91
CA ARG A 255 -4.06 -0.16 -6.11
C ARG A 255 -5.01 -1.01 -6.94
N VAL A 256 -4.50 -1.69 -7.96
CA VAL A 256 -5.29 -2.62 -8.77
C VAL A 256 -5.86 -3.73 -7.89
N ILE A 257 -5.01 -4.30 -7.04
CA ILE A 257 -5.40 -5.39 -6.14
C ILE A 257 -6.36 -4.92 -5.04
N GLU A 258 -6.14 -3.73 -4.46
CA GLU A 258 -7.08 -3.14 -3.49
C GLU A 258 -8.50 -3.05 -4.04
N LYS A 259 -8.65 -2.60 -5.29
CA LYS A 259 -9.95 -2.53 -5.95
C LYS A 259 -10.56 -3.92 -6.16
N ALA A 260 -9.72 -4.90 -6.42
CA ALA A 260 -10.16 -6.29 -6.60
C ALA A 260 -10.60 -6.96 -5.28
N LEU A 261 -10.02 -6.55 -4.16
CA LEU A 261 -10.31 -7.08 -2.82
C LEU A 261 -11.44 -6.33 -2.09
N TRP A 262 -11.83 -5.16 -2.60
CA TRP A 262 -12.85 -4.32 -1.98
C TRP A 262 -14.25 -4.90 -2.21
#